data_c331aaec420697f93c54ed8576940192
#
_entry.id   c331aaec420697f93c54ed8576940192
#
_cell.length_a   1.000
_cell.length_b   1.000
_cell.length_c   1.000
_cell.angle_alpha   90.00
_cell.angle_beta   90.00
_cell.angle_gamma   90.00
#
_symmetry.space_group_name_H-M   'P 1'
#
loop_
_entity.id
_entity.type
_entity.pdbx_description
1 polymer ?
#
loop_
_entity_poly.entity_id
_entity_poly.type
_entity_poly.pdbx_seq_one_letter_code
_entity_poly.pdbx_strand_id
1 'polypeptide(L)'
;IKQRALEDQLWHIGKVRPGSILRPLAGPVWGYRYRARLSVRHVPKKGGVLVGFHERGSSYVADMRECHVLPPRVSDLLVPLRELVGGLSLRERLPQVEVAVGEHDAGLLVALVLRVLDAPDAQDRSRLLEFAAREHVELWLQPKGPDSIELLCTADGRPAGSDGDSQLAYRLREF
;
A
#
# COMPACT_ATOMS: atom_id res chain seq x y z
N ILE A 1 -7.01 24.89 13.79
CA ILE A 1 -7.98 23.93 14.36
C ILE A 1 -7.25 22.87 15.19
N LYS A 2 -6.32 22.07 14.64
CA LYS A 2 -5.64 20.97 15.34
C LYS A 2 -4.80 21.46 16.55
N GLN A 3 -4.08 22.55 16.41
CA GLN A 3 -3.30 23.15 17.50
C GLN A 3 -4.20 23.53 18.68
N ARG A 4 -5.32 24.22 18.42
CA ARG A 4 -6.26 24.62 19.45
C ARG A 4 -6.85 23.40 20.19
N ALA A 5 -7.18 22.32 19.45
CA ALA A 5 -7.62 21.08 20.08
C ALA A 5 -6.57 20.46 21.01
N LEU A 6 -5.28 20.52 20.63
CA LEU A 6 -4.18 20.08 21.48
C LEU A 6 -4.07 20.95 22.76
N GLU A 7 -4.13 22.26 22.61
CA GLU A 7 -4.09 23.21 23.73
C GLU A 7 -5.25 22.98 24.70
N ASP A 8 -6.47 22.82 24.17
CA ASP A 8 -7.66 22.52 24.97
C ASP A 8 -7.53 21.18 25.72
N GLN A 9 -6.99 20.14 25.08
CA GLN A 9 -6.77 18.85 25.72
C GLN A 9 -5.71 18.92 26.82
N LEU A 10 -4.59 19.60 26.58
CA LEU A 10 -3.55 19.80 27.60
C LEU A 10 -4.13 20.52 28.80
N TRP A 11 -4.94 21.57 28.58
CA TRP A 11 -5.51 22.37 29.64
C TRP A 11 -6.65 21.67 30.40
N HIS A 12 -7.64 21.17 29.67
CA HIS A 12 -8.87 20.66 30.31
C HIS A 12 -8.76 19.19 30.76
N ILE A 13 -8.02 18.35 30.05
CA ILE A 13 -7.86 16.94 30.37
C ILE A 13 -6.55 16.71 31.13
N GLY A 14 -5.42 17.14 30.56
CA GLY A 14 -4.10 16.92 31.12
C GLY A 14 -3.79 17.81 32.33
N LYS A 15 -4.55 18.92 32.54
CA LYS A 15 -4.29 19.94 33.58
C LYS A 15 -2.85 20.50 33.54
N VAL A 16 -2.26 20.51 32.35
CA VAL A 16 -0.88 20.97 32.12
C VAL A 16 -0.91 22.26 31.32
N ARG A 17 -0.09 23.23 31.76
CA ARG A 17 0.21 24.44 30.97
C ARG A 17 1.65 24.35 30.48
N PRO A 18 1.89 24.10 29.19
CA PRO A 18 3.23 24.10 28.62
C PRO A 18 3.81 25.53 28.67
N GLY A 19 5.10 25.63 28.93
CA GLY A 19 5.80 26.93 28.94
C GLY A 19 5.90 27.58 27.57
N SER A 20 5.91 26.75 26.53
CA SER A 20 5.85 27.19 25.14
C SER A 20 5.22 26.10 24.26
N ILE A 21 4.57 26.51 23.17
CA ILE A 21 4.07 25.62 22.14
C ILE A 21 4.81 25.99 20.85
N LEU A 22 5.59 25.02 20.34
CA LEU A 22 6.37 25.22 19.14
C LEU A 22 5.45 25.28 17.91
N ARG A 23 5.98 25.88 16.84
CA ARG A 23 5.28 25.91 15.56
C ARG A 23 5.03 24.49 15.05
N PRO A 24 3.80 24.16 14.61
CA PRO A 24 3.51 22.81 14.10
C PRO A 24 4.32 22.52 12.84
N LEU A 25 4.85 21.30 12.76
CA LEU A 25 5.40 20.77 11.51
C LEU A 25 4.24 20.41 10.58
N ALA A 26 4.22 21.02 9.40
CA ALA A 26 3.22 20.74 8.37
C ALA A 26 3.85 19.94 7.23
N GLY A 27 3.21 18.84 6.87
CA GLY A 27 3.52 18.05 5.68
C GLY A 27 2.57 18.35 4.52
N PRO A 28 2.71 17.65 3.39
CA PRO A 28 1.80 17.77 2.27
C PRO A 28 0.37 17.39 2.69
N VAL A 29 -0.62 18.05 2.07
CA VAL A 29 -2.06 17.79 2.34
C VAL A 29 -2.50 16.48 1.68
N TRP A 30 -1.94 16.16 0.53
CA TRP A 30 -2.21 14.97 -0.27
C TRP A 30 -0.94 14.17 -0.56
N GLY A 31 -1.07 12.92 -0.95
CA GLY A 31 0.04 12.06 -1.33
C GLY A 31 1.02 11.73 -0.19
N TYR A 32 0.62 11.91 1.06
CA TYR A 32 1.52 11.77 2.22
C TYR A 32 1.62 10.35 2.79
N ARG A 33 0.75 9.43 2.35
CA ARG A 33 0.66 8.09 2.93
C ARG A 33 1.47 7.08 2.12
N TYR A 34 2.72 6.91 2.49
CA TYR A 34 3.69 6.04 1.83
C TYR A 34 3.56 4.55 2.20
N ARG A 35 2.75 4.22 3.19
CA ARG A 35 2.43 2.83 3.57
C ARG A 35 0.94 2.68 3.72
N ALA A 36 0.39 1.65 3.10
CA ALA A 36 -1.03 1.37 3.16
C ALA A 36 -1.30 -0.13 3.16
N ARG A 37 -2.41 -0.51 3.76
CA ARG A 37 -2.95 -1.86 3.71
C ARG A 37 -4.31 -1.78 3.04
N LEU A 38 -4.37 -2.30 1.83
CA LEU A 38 -5.57 -2.33 1.01
C LEU A 38 -6.25 -3.69 1.18
N SER A 39 -7.53 -3.68 1.51
CA SER A 39 -8.34 -4.90 1.55
C SER A 39 -8.79 -5.27 0.14
N VAL A 40 -8.80 -6.56 -0.13
CA VAL A 40 -9.25 -7.13 -1.40
C VAL A 40 -10.49 -7.98 -1.15
N ARG A 41 -11.50 -7.81 -1.98
CA ARG A 41 -12.74 -8.58 -1.87
C ARG A 41 -13.32 -8.85 -3.25
N HIS A 42 -13.57 -10.12 -3.56
CA HIS A 42 -14.33 -10.49 -4.75
C HIS A 42 -15.83 -10.31 -4.48
N VAL A 43 -16.47 -9.41 -5.23
CA VAL A 43 -17.90 -9.07 -5.11
C VAL A 43 -18.54 -9.07 -6.49
N PRO A 44 -19.03 -10.23 -6.99
CA PRO A 44 -19.59 -10.34 -8.34
C PRO A 44 -20.69 -9.33 -8.65
N LYS A 45 -21.54 -9.02 -7.67
CA LYS A 45 -22.62 -8.01 -7.79
C LYS A 45 -22.13 -6.58 -8.04
N LYS A 46 -20.85 -6.28 -7.72
CA LYS A 46 -20.21 -4.97 -7.96
C LYS A 46 -19.21 -5.02 -9.13
N GLY A 47 -19.32 -6.01 -10.00
CA GLY A 47 -18.48 -6.12 -11.20
C GLY A 47 -17.13 -6.80 -10.97
N GLY A 48 -16.93 -7.54 -9.88
CA GLY A 48 -15.73 -8.35 -9.68
C GLY A 48 -14.95 -8.03 -8.41
N VAL A 49 -13.63 -7.80 -8.52
CA VAL A 49 -12.77 -7.53 -7.38
C VAL A 49 -12.79 -6.05 -6.99
N LEU A 50 -12.87 -5.78 -5.71
CA LEU A 50 -12.64 -4.46 -5.10
C LEU A 50 -11.29 -4.47 -4.40
N VAL A 51 -10.52 -3.39 -4.56
CA VAL A 51 -9.27 -3.13 -3.85
C VAL A 51 -9.36 -1.73 -3.23
N GLY A 52 -9.25 -1.65 -1.91
CA GLY A 52 -9.40 -0.35 -1.23
C GLY A 52 -9.37 -0.45 0.28
N PHE A 53 -9.70 0.64 0.94
CA PHE A 53 -9.87 0.68 2.39
C PHE A 53 -11.27 0.20 2.79
N HIS A 54 -11.41 -0.19 4.05
CA HIS A 54 -12.73 -0.43 4.61
C HIS A 54 -13.51 0.89 4.73
N GLU A 55 -14.80 0.83 4.47
CA GLU A 55 -15.71 1.91 4.78
C GLU A 55 -15.76 2.14 6.29
N ARG A 56 -16.00 3.38 6.71
CA ARG A 56 -16.02 3.73 8.13
C ARG A 56 -17.12 2.97 8.87
N GLY A 57 -16.73 2.27 9.94
CA GLY A 57 -17.67 1.50 10.78
C GLY A 57 -18.27 0.27 10.11
N SER A 58 -17.64 -0.25 9.06
CA SER A 58 -18.15 -1.35 8.26
C SER A 58 -17.03 -2.35 7.93
N SER A 59 -17.41 -3.57 7.58
CA SER A 59 -16.50 -4.59 7.01
C SER A 59 -16.46 -4.56 5.48
N TYR A 60 -17.19 -3.66 4.85
CA TYR A 60 -17.21 -3.53 3.39
C TYR A 60 -15.96 -2.82 2.90
N VAL A 61 -15.46 -3.25 1.74
CA VAL A 61 -14.38 -2.59 1.02
C VAL A 61 -14.98 -1.52 0.12
N ALA A 62 -14.48 -0.28 0.26
CA ALA A 62 -14.90 0.82 -0.58
C ALA A 62 -14.53 0.56 -2.04
N ASP A 63 -15.43 0.89 -2.96
CA ASP A 63 -15.18 0.85 -4.39
C ASP A 63 -14.34 2.07 -4.81
N MET A 64 -13.03 1.95 -4.65
CA MET A 64 -12.10 3.04 -4.89
C MET A 64 -11.47 2.92 -6.28
N ARG A 65 -11.42 4.03 -7.00
CA ARG A 65 -10.67 4.16 -8.26
C ARG A 65 -9.46 5.05 -8.12
N GLU A 66 -9.48 5.92 -7.12
CA GLU A 66 -8.41 6.86 -6.77
C GLU A 66 -8.35 7.06 -5.25
N CYS A 67 -7.23 7.55 -4.76
CA CYS A 67 -7.05 7.88 -3.35
C CYS A 67 -6.05 9.02 -3.16
N HIS A 68 -6.53 10.21 -2.84
CA HIS A 68 -5.69 11.40 -2.73
C HIS A 68 -4.68 11.36 -1.56
N VAL A 69 -4.89 10.53 -0.53
CA VAL A 69 -3.91 10.42 0.58
C VAL A 69 -2.71 9.55 0.22
N LEU A 70 -2.84 8.67 -0.79
CA LEU A 70 -1.73 7.89 -1.34
C LEU A 70 -0.95 8.75 -2.35
N PRO A 71 0.35 8.50 -2.53
CA PRO A 71 1.08 9.09 -3.65
C PRO A 71 0.36 8.81 -4.98
N PRO A 72 0.33 9.76 -5.94
CA PRO A 72 -0.36 9.58 -7.22
C PRO A 72 -0.02 8.26 -7.90
N ARG A 73 1.27 7.91 -7.92
CA ARG A 73 1.76 6.64 -8.47
C ARG A 73 1.08 5.40 -7.88
N VAL A 74 0.75 5.42 -6.57
CA VAL A 74 0.03 4.32 -5.89
C VAL A 74 -1.47 4.40 -6.15
N SER A 75 -2.02 5.61 -6.17
CA SER A 75 -3.43 5.83 -6.49
C SER A 75 -3.77 5.27 -7.87
N ASP A 76 -2.90 5.49 -8.86
CA ASP A 76 -3.06 5.03 -10.23
C ASP A 76 -3.01 3.49 -10.35
N LEU A 77 -2.42 2.79 -9.38
CA LEU A 77 -2.38 1.33 -9.33
C LEU A 77 -3.69 0.68 -8.86
N LEU A 78 -4.63 1.42 -8.27
CA LEU A 78 -5.85 0.83 -7.70
C LEU A 78 -6.69 0.09 -8.74
N VAL A 79 -6.89 0.68 -9.92
CA VAL A 79 -7.64 0.05 -11.01
C VAL A 79 -6.86 -1.11 -11.64
N PRO A 80 -5.58 -0.95 -12.03
CA PRO A 80 -4.76 -2.07 -12.51
C PRO A 80 -4.67 -3.27 -11.54
N LEU A 81 -4.59 -3.01 -10.23
CA LEU A 81 -4.61 -4.07 -9.20
C LEU A 81 -5.94 -4.83 -9.17
N ARG A 82 -7.07 -4.14 -9.35
CA ARG A 82 -8.39 -4.80 -9.41
C ARG A 82 -8.47 -5.73 -10.62
N GLU A 83 -7.97 -5.28 -11.76
CA GLU A 83 -7.94 -6.06 -13.01
C GLU A 83 -7.01 -7.27 -12.88
N LEU A 84 -5.79 -7.06 -12.35
CA LEU A 84 -4.86 -8.13 -12.05
C LEU A 84 -5.51 -9.21 -11.20
N VAL A 85 -5.95 -8.83 -9.98
CA VAL A 85 -6.51 -9.80 -9.03
C VAL A 85 -7.76 -10.46 -9.57
N GLY A 86 -8.60 -9.73 -10.31
CA GLY A 86 -9.78 -10.28 -10.97
C GLY A 86 -9.46 -11.39 -11.97
N GLY A 87 -8.30 -11.31 -12.61
CA GLY A 87 -7.79 -12.31 -13.56
C GLY A 87 -7.08 -13.51 -12.92
N LEU A 88 -6.72 -13.45 -11.64
CA LEU A 88 -6.05 -14.56 -10.95
C LEU A 88 -7.03 -15.67 -10.54
N SER A 89 -6.54 -16.91 -10.54
CA SER A 89 -7.25 -18.03 -9.90
C SER A 89 -7.44 -17.79 -8.40
N LEU A 90 -6.50 -17.06 -7.77
CA LEU A 90 -6.46 -16.69 -6.36
C LEU A 90 -7.40 -15.54 -5.95
N ARG A 91 -8.23 -14.99 -6.84
CA ARG A 91 -9.02 -13.76 -6.56
C ARG A 91 -9.86 -13.81 -5.28
N GLU A 92 -10.24 -14.98 -4.81
CA GLU A 92 -10.96 -15.19 -3.56
C GLU A 92 -10.03 -15.56 -2.39
N ARG A 93 -8.78 -15.84 -2.68
CA ARG A 93 -7.75 -16.29 -1.76
C ARG A 93 -6.63 -15.26 -1.56
N LEU A 94 -6.85 -14.01 -2.00
CA LEU A 94 -5.95 -12.87 -1.84
C LEU A 94 -6.70 -11.75 -1.08
N PRO A 95 -6.75 -11.79 0.26
CA PRO A 95 -7.58 -10.86 1.03
C PRO A 95 -7.00 -9.46 1.17
N GLN A 96 -5.70 -9.25 0.89
CA GLN A 96 -5.02 -8.02 1.22
C GLN A 96 -3.81 -7.76 0.32
N VAL A 97 -3.58 -6.49 0.01
CA VAL A 97 -2.34 -5.97 -0.58
C VAL A 97 -1.77 -4.90 0.35
N GLU A 98 -0.55 -5.09 0.83
CA GLU A 98 0.17 -4.04 1.52
C GLU A 98 1.03 -3.27 0.51
N VAL A 99 1.03 -1.95 0.65
CA VAL A 99 1.79 -1.04 -0.18
C VAL A 99 2.88 -0.40 0.66
N ALA A 100 4.10 -0.41 0.17
CA ALA A 100 5.20 0.39 0.69
C ALA A 100 5.82 1.18 -0.46
N VAL A 101 6.08 2.46 -0.21
CA VAL A 101 6.72 3.35 -1.19
C VAL A 101 8.03 3.82 -0.59
N GLY A 102 9.11 3.60 -1.32
CA GLY A 102 10.45 4.11 -1.00
C GLY A 102 10.88 5.16 -2.03
N GLU A 103 11.92 5.91 -1.69
CA GLU A 103 12.59 6.83 -2.60
C GLU A 103 13.89 6.19 -3.09
N HIS A 104 14.09 6.19 -4.39
CA HIS A 104 15.30 5.73 -5.06
C HIS A 104 15.86 6.87 -5.94
N ASP A 105 17.11 6.77 -6.36
CA ASP A 105 17.73 7.80 -7.21
C ASP A 105 16.96 8.01 -8.53
N ALA A 106 16.32 6.98 -9.04
CA ALA A 106 15.49 7.02 -10.25
C ALA A 106 14.03 7.46 -10.01
N GLY A 107 13.62 7.76 -8.74
CA GLY A 107 12.25 8.15 -8.39
C GLY A 107 11.63 7.28 -7.30
N LEU A 108 10.30 7.20 -7.29
CA LEU A 108 9.58 6.39 -6.31
C LEU A 108 9.61 4.91 -6.70
N LEU A 109 10.02 4.06 -5.78
CA LEU A 109 9.89 2.62 -5.86
C LEU A 109 8.64 2.18 -5.08
N VAL A 110 7.77 1.41 -5.70
CA VAL A 110 6.56 0.86 -5.08
C VAL A 110 6.74 -0.65 -4.90
N ALA A 111 6.64 -1.12 -3.67
CA ALA A 111 6.56 -2.53 -3.36
C ALA A 111 5.15 -2.90 -2.92
N LEU A 112 4.65 -4.00 -3.45
CA LEU A 112 3.34 -4.56 -3.15
C LEU A 112 3.50 -5.94 -2.54
N VAL A 113 3.07 -6.11 -1.29
CA VAL A 113 3.04 -7.42 -0.62
C VAL A 113 1.64 -8.00 -0.75
N LEU A 114 1.53 -9.06 -1.51
CA LEU A 114 0.29 -9.78 -1.73
C LEU A 114 0.12 -10.84 -0.65
N ARG A 115 -0.84 -10.66 0.24
CA ARG A 115 -1.21 -11.71 1.18
C ARG A 115 -2.03 -12.76 0.44
N VAL A 116 -1.46 -13.95 0.31
CA VAL A 116 -2.08 -15.07 -0.40
C VAL A 116 -2.36 -16.20 0.57
N LEU A 117 -3.54 -16.80 0.49
CA LEU A 117 -3.92 -17.94 1.33
C LEU A 117 -3.56 -19.29 0.69
N ASP A 118 -3.34 -19.28 -0.62
CA ASP A 118 -2.88 -20.41 -1.41
C ASP A 118 -1.72 -19.97 -2.32
N ALA A 119 -0.86 -20.88 -2.72
CA ALA A 119 0.25 -20.55 -3.62
C ALA A 119 -0.29 -20.26 -5.04
N PRO A 120 0.22 -19.20 -5.71
CA PRO A 120 -0.10 -18.93 -7.10
C PRO A 120 0.38 -20.06 -8.01
N ASP A 121 -0.46 -20.48 -8.95
CA ASP A 121 -0.08 -21.42 -9.99
C ASP A 121 0.85 -20.79 -11.04
N ALA A 122 1.27 -21.55 -12.03
CA ALA A 122 2.19 -21.08 -13.06
C ALA A 122 1.58 -19.93 -13.90
N GLN A 123 0.28 -19.97 -14.17
CA GLN A 123 -0.41 -18.93 -14.94
C GLN A 123 -0.57 -17.65 -14.12
N ASP A 124 -0.91 -17.77 -12.84
CA ASP A 124 -0.98 -16.63 -11.91
C ASP A 124 0.40 -15.99 -11.75
N ARG A 125 1.46 -16.80 -11.61
CA ARG A 125 2.84 -16.28 -11.56
C ARG A 125 3.21 -15.49 -12.81
N SER A 126 2.89 -15.99 -14.00
CA SER A 126 3.15 -15.26 -15.26
C SER A 126 2.45 -13.90 -15.27
N ARG A 127 1.16 -13.85 -14.91
CA ARG A 127 0.40 -12.60 -14.83
C ARG A 127 0.96 -11.60 -13.80
N LEU A 128 1.43 -12.10 -12.67
CA LEU A 128 2.07 -11.28 -11.64
C LEU A 128 3.37 -10.67 -12.15
N LEU A 129 4.23 -11.46 -12.82
CA LEU A 129 5.48 -10.97 -13.41
C LEU A 129 5.23 -9.92 -14.51
N GLU A 130 4.28 -10.18 -15.41
CA GLU A 130 3.88 -9.25 -16.47
C GLU A 130 3.35 -7.93 -15.88
N PHE A 131 2.54 -8.01 -14.82
CA PHE A 131 2.05 -6.84 -14.12
C PHE A 131 3.18 -6.04 -13.48
N ALA A 132 4.11 -6.70 -12.79
CA ALA A 132 5.26 -6.06 -12.15
C ALA A 132 6.10 -5.27 -13.16
N ALA A 133 6.42 -5.89 -14.30
CA ALA A 133 7.18 -5.26 -15.38
C ALA A 133 6.42 -4.07 -16.00
N ARG A 134 5.13 -4.23 -16.27
CA ARG A 134 4.31 -3.17 -16.87
C ARG A 134 4.12 -1.98 -15.96
N GLU A 135 3.85 -2.25 -14.68
CA GLU A 135 3.60 -1.20 -13.70
C GLU A 135 4.86 -0.75 -12.94
N HIS A 136 6.03 -1.30 -13.25
CA HIS A 136 7.29 -0.98 -12.56
C HIS A 136 7.18 -1.01 -11.04
N VAL A 137 6.68 -2.13 -10.50
CA VAL A 137 6.50 -2.38 -9.07
C VAL A 137 7.17 -3.66 -8.64
N GLU A 138 7.69 -3.69 -7.42
CA GLU A 138 8.11 -4.95 -6.82
C GLU A 138 6.91 -5.72 -6.29
N LEU A 139 6.90 -7.03 -6.50
CA LEU A 139 5.90 -7.93 -5.94
C LEU A 139 6.53 -8.89 -4.94
N TRP A 140 5.87 -8.97 -3.80
CA TRP A 140 6.20 -9.85 -2.70
C TRP A 140 5.00 -10.73 -2.37
N LEU A 141 5.23 -11.95 -1.96
CA LEU A 141 4.20 -12.88 -1.49
C LEU A 141 4.28 -13.03 0.02
N GLN A 142 3.14 -13.09 0.68
CA GLN A 142 3.02 -13.39 2.11
C GLN A 142 1.99 -14.51 2.31
N PRO A 143 2.43 -15.79 2.31
CA PRO A 143 1.51 -16.92 2.46
C PRO A 143 1.03 -17.14 3.90
N LYS A 144 1.79 -16.69 4.90
CA LYS A 144 1.49 -16.89 6.33
C LYS A 144 1.71 -15.62 7.16
N GLY A 145 2.45 -15.70 8.25
CA GLY A 145 2.80 -14.56 9.10
C GLY A 145 3.86 -13.63 8.47
N PRO A 146 4.22 -12.55 9.17
CA PRO A 146 5.19 -11.57 8.66
C PRO A 146 6.53 -12.18 8.22
N ASP A 147 6.99 -13.21 8.90
CA ASP A 147 8.27 -13.88 8.60
C ASP A 147 8.25 -14.74 7.33
N SER A 148 7.08 -14.85 6.68
CA SER A 148 6.92 -15.62 5.44
C SER A 148 6.94 -14.74 4.17
N ILE A 149 7.29 -13.47 4.32
CA ILE A 149 7.34 -12.54 3.19
C ILE A 149 8.54 -12.89 2.31
N GLU A 150 8.29 -13.16 1.03
CA GLU A 150 9.30 -13.50 0.04
C GLU A 150 9.15 -12.62 -1.21
N LEU A 151 10.26 -12.20 -1.79
CA LEU A 151 10.27 -11.47 -3.06
C LEU A 151 9.85 -12.44 -4.18
N LEU A 152 8.83 -12.06 -4.93
CA LEU A 152 8.44 -12.76 -6.15
C LEU A 152 9.22 -12.25 -7.36
N CYS A 153 9.27 -10.92 -7.51
CA CYS A 153 10.01 -10.27 -8.59
C CYS A 153 10.31 -8.80 -8.28
N THR A 154 11.33 -8.30 -8.94
CA THR A 154 11.76 -6.90 -8.93
C THR A 154 10.87 -6.02 -9.83
N ALA A 155 11.05 -4.70 -9.77
CA ALA A 155 10.23 -3.72 -10.50
C ALA A 155 10.36 -3.79 -12.04
N ASP A 156 11.35 -4.47 -12.55
CA ASP A 156 11.51 -4.78 -13.98
C ASP A 156 10.96 -6.16 -14.37
N GLY A 157 10.27 -6.82 -13.44
CA GLY A 157 9.62 -8.11 -13.65
C GLY A 157 10.57 -9.31 -13.61
N ARG A 158 11.84 -9.13 -13.20
CA ARG A 158 12.77 -10.26 -13.04
C ARG A 158 12.41 -11.07 -11.81
N PRO A 159 12.33 -12.41 -11.92
CA PRO A 159 12.08 -13.28 -10.78
C PRO A 159 13.15 -13.12 -9.68
N ALA A 160 12.77 -13.38 -8.44
CA ALA A 160 13.67 -13.39 -7.30
C ALA A 160 14.85 -14.37 -7.53
N GLY A 161 16.05 -13.99 -7.08
CA GLY A 161 17.28 -14.79 -7.26
C GLY A 161 18.09 -14.44 -8.52
N SER A 162 17.63 -13.55 -9.38
CA SER A 162 18.45 -12.85 -10.36
C SER A 162 19.08 -11.64 -9.66
N ASP A 163 20.42 -11.49 -9.71
CA ASP A 163 21.21 -10.44 -9.04
C ASP A 163 20.46 -9.09 -8.87
N GLY A 164 20.02 -8.80 -7.65
CA GLY A 164 19.34 -7.54 -7.33
C GLY A 164 18.52 -7.65 -6.06
N ASP A 165 19.10 -7.24 -4.93
CA ASP A 165 18.35 -7.07 -3.69
C ASP A 165 17.37 -5.89 -3.81
N SER A 166 16.14 -6.07 -3.32
CA SER A 166 15.20 -4.97 -3.13
C SER A 166 15.79 -3.94 -2.18
N GLN A 167 15.83 -2.69 -2.61
CA GLN A 167 16.31 -1.58 -1.79
C GLN A 167 15.21 -0.53 -1.60
N LEU A 168 14.22 -0.84 -0.77
CA LEU A 168 13.31 0.18 -0.27
C LEU A 168 14.05 1.08 0.72
N ALA A 169 14.37 2.30 0.31
CA ALA A 169 15.01 3.30 1.14
C ALA A 169 14.10 4.52 1.34
N TYR A 170 14.28 5.23 2.44
CA TYR A 170 13.67 6.53 2.68
C TYR A 170 14.79 7.56 2.84
N ARG A 171 14.68 8.67 2.14
CA ARG A 171 15.55 9.82 2.39
C ARG A 171 14.93 10.68 3.48
N LEU A 172 15.61 10.79 4.62
CA LEU A 172 15.31 11.81 5.60
C LEU A 172 15.88 13.13 5.07
N ARG A 173 15.03 14.10 4.81
CA ARG A 173 15.48 15.47 4.55
C ARG A 173 15.98 16.05 5.86
N GLU A 174 17.17 16.63 5.84
CA GLU A 174 17.64 17.46 6.96
C GLU A 174 16.69 18.64 7.13
N PHE A 175 16.28 18.89 8.37
CA PHE A 175 15.41 19.99 8.77
C PHE A 175 16.20 21.24 9.11
#